data_11b3c8c57f612c70798e92cb2dadfb25
#
_entry.id   11b3c8c57f612c70798e92cb2dadfb25
#
_cell.length_a   1.000
_cell.length_b   1.000
_cell.length_c   1.000
_cell.angle_alpha   90.00
_cell.angle_beta   90.00
_cell.angle_gamma   90.00
#
_symmetry.space_group_name_H-M   'P 1'
#
loop_
_entity.id
_entity.type
_entity.pdbx_description
1 polymer ?
#
loop_
_entity_poly.entity_id
_entity_poly.type
_entity_poly.pdbx_seq_one_letter_code
_entity_poly.pdbx_strand_id
1 'polypeptide(L)'
;HSTQRLLCFQYSRNHRENLLCHSGNLPAAYNLPRLVLLLRCPEYSGGVEVIPQMDEYYSVIQFLPEPLRTELKAMPPERAACVQEIRLRAGQAVQFTVGGAWQPAQQLLPAAQTALAIGPRMLRSCFAALCRDSAYAYEDELKQGYFTLPGGSRVGVAGVCGPAGFADITSLNLRVARQVPCVLPPQLRRTLDALNGGILVVGTPGSGKTTFLRSIICYLDTARRIFCVADERGELLTAGHTVHCDVYTRCTKAQAIQMALRCMNPQVIVCDELGTQADLQAVEAGLACGVVFVASVHCDTLEALNRKPPTARLLAMGAFE
;
A
#
# COMPACT_ATOMS: atom_id res chain seq x y z
N HIS A 1 -15.16 34.92 -8.64
CA HIS A 1 -15.56 33.68 -9.36
C HIS A 1 -14.36 32.74 -9.34
N SER A 2 -14.18 31.93 -8.28
CA SER A 2 -13.18 30.89 -8.25
C SER A 2 -13.78 29.63 -8.90
N THR A 3 -13.25 29.27 -10.05
CA THR A 3 -13.61 28.04 -10.75
C THR A 3 -12.99 26.87 -9.99
N GLN A 4 -13.81 26.09 -9.32
CA GLN A 4 -13.38 24.84 -8.69
C GLN A 4 -13.01 23.83 -9.76
N ARG A 5 -11.79 23.33 -9.73
CA ARG A 5 -11.29 22.32 -10.68
C ARG A 5 -11.19 20.97 -9.99
N LEU A 6 -12.04 20.05 -10.42
CA LEU A 6 -11.88 18.63 -10.11
C LEU A 6 -10.83 18.03 -11.03
N LEU A 7 -9.77 17.46 -10.48
CA LEU A 7 -8.80 16.69 -11.23
C LEU A 7 -9.16 15.20 -11.10
N CYS A 8 -9.77 14.65 -12.14
CA CYS A 8 -9.96 13.21 -12.25
C CYS A 8 -8.74 12.60 -12.94
N PHE A 9 -8.04 11.74 -12.25
CA PHE A 9 -6.91 11.00 -12.81
C PHE A 9 -7.32 9.56 -13.05
N GLN A 10 -7.12 9.10 -14.27
CA GLN A 10 -7.21 7.69 -14.60
C GLN A 10 -5.81 7.11 -14.54
N TYR A 11 -5.53 6.29 -13.52
CA TYR A 11 -4.25 5.60 -13.39
C TYR A 11 -4.25 4.40 -14.35
N SER A 12 -3.42 4.46 -15.39
CA SER A 12 -3.10 3.31 -16.23
C SER A 12 -1.74 2.75 -15.82
N ARG A 13 -1.67 1.49 -15.41
CA ARG A 13 -0.39 0.81 -15.11
C ARG A 13 0.54 0.71 -16.33
N ASN A 14 0.08 1.05 -17.51
CA ASN A 14 0.76 0.74 -18.78
C ASN A 14 1.32 1.91 -19.56
N HIS A 15 1.10 3.16 -19.16
CA HIS A 15 1.62 4.29 -19.92
C HIS A 15 2.29 5.33 -19.05
N ARG A 16 3.58 5.58 -19.33
CA ARG A 16 4.36 6.70 -18.77
C ARG A 16 3.82 8.08 -19.16
N GLU A 17 2.85 8.17 -20.05
CA GLU A 17 2.49 9.46 -20.68
C GLU A 17 1.04 9.92 -20.53
N ASN A 18 0.10 9.14 -20.01
CA ASN A 18 -1.30 9.55 -20.02
C ASN A 18 -1.97 9.50 -18.65
N LEU A 19 -1.64 10.47 -17.81
CA LEU A 19 -2.58 10.99 -16.83
C LEU A 19 -3.55 11.92 -17.57
N LEU A 20 -4.66 11.36 -18.06
CA LEU A 20 -5.73 12.14 -18.67
C LEU A 20 -6.39 12.99 -17.57
N CYS A 21 -6.03 14.26 -17.56
CA CYS A 21 -6.67 15.28 -16.75
C CYS A 21 -8.00 15.66 -17.42
N HIS A 22 -9.11 15.06 -17.02
CA HIS A 22 -10.42 15.58 -17.41
C HIS A 22 -10.79 16.71 -16.45
N SER A 23 -10.59 17.96 -16.86
CA SER A 23 -11.17 19.12 -16.20
C SER A 23 -12.65 19.21 -16.60
N GLY A 24 -13.52 18.55 -15.86
CA GLY A 24 -14.96 18.73 -16.00
C GLY A 24 -15.40 19.97 -15.21
N ASN A 25 -16.18 20.86 -15.83
CA ASN A 25 -16.91 21.89 -15.11
C ASN A 25 -18.02 21.23 -14.29
N LEU A 26 -17.88 21.23 -12.97
CA LEU A 26 -18.96 20.82 -12.07
C LEU A 26 -20.01 21.94 -11.94
N PRO A 27 -21.31 21.58 -11.84
CA PRO A 27 -22.35 22.54 -11.51
C PRO A 27 -22.04 23.24 -10.17
N ALA A 28 -22.35 24.53 -10.07
CA ALA A 28 -22.06 25.39 -8.92
C ALA A 28 -22.66 24.98 -7.55
N ALA A 29 -23.35 23.82 -7.51
CA ALA A 29 -24.02 23.29 -6.31
C ALA A 29 -23.10 22.48 -5.37
N TYR A 30 -21.86 22.20 -5.79
CA TYR A 30 -20.94 21.38 -5.00
C TYR A 30 -19.85 22.25 -4.39
N ASN A 31 -19.96 22.49 -3.08
CA ASN A 31 -18.87 23.08 -2.28
C ASN A 31 -17.79 22.01 -2.03
N LEU A 32 -16.97 21.68 -3.05
CA LEU A 32 -15.90 20.71 -2.94
C LEU A 32 -14.58 21.42 -2.69
N PRO A 33 -13.69 20.84 -1.85
CA PRO A 33 -12.34 21.34 -1.66
C PRO A 33 -11.57 21.34 -3.00
N ARG A 34 -10.60 22.23 -3.12
CA ARG A 34 -9.89 22.52 -4.36
C ARG A 34 -9.15 21.34 -4.97
N LEU A 35 -8.82 20.31 -4.18
CA LEU A 35 -8.09 19.15 -4.67
C LEU A 35 -8.62 17.83 -4.10
N VAL A 36 -9.66 17.29 -4.75
CA VAL A 36 -10.11 15.91 -4.55
C VAL A 36 -9.66 15.08 -5.74
N LEU A 37 -8.87 14.05 -5.49
CA LEU A 37 -8.38 13.13 -6.51
C LEU A 37 -9.23 11.87 -6.56
N LEU A 38 -9.99 11.69 -7.65
CA LEU A 38 -10.71 10.45 -7.92
C LEU A 38 -9.83 9.49 -8.71
N LEU A 39 -9.47 8.38 -8.07
CA LEU A 39 -8.78 7.28 -8.74
C LEU A 39 -9.80 6.26 -9.23
N ARG A 40 -9.93 6.09 -10.54
CA ARG A 40 -10.70 5.02 -11.17
C ARG A 40 -9.77 3.90 -11.59
N CYS A 41 -10.18 2.66 -11.37
CA CYS A 41 -9.46 1.47 -11.81
C CYS A 41 -9.68 1.28 -13.32
N PRO A 42 -8.63 1.21 -14.18
CA PRO A 42 -8.79 0.83 -15.57
C PRO A 42 -8.71 -0.68 -15.75
N GLU A 43 -9.40 -1.19 -16.75
CA GLU A 43 -9.25 -2.57 -17.22
C GLU A 43 -7.83 -2.78 -17.78
N TYR A 44 -7.29 -3.96 -17.56
CA TYR A 44 -5.88 -4.32 -17.72
C TYR A 44 -5.49 -4.48 -19.20
N SER A 45 -4.49 -3.74 -19.71
CA SER A 45 -3.71 -4.15 -20.90
C SER A 45 -2.37 -3.40 -21.00
N GLY A 46 -1.24 -4.13 -21.07
CA GLY A 46 0.06 -3.73 -21.64
C GLY A 46 1.24 -3.47 -20.66
N GLY A 47 2.44 -3.83 -21.08
CA GLY A 47 3.66 -3.99 -20.30
C GLY A 47 4.33 -2.72 -19.75
N VAL A 48 5.11 -2.90 -18.68
CA VAL A 48 5.84 -1.86 -17.93
C VAL A 48 7.35 -2.10 -18.09
N GLU A 49 8.09 -1.08 -18.50
CA GLU A 49 9.54 -1.04 -18.33
C GLU A 49 9.89 -0.69 -16.87
N VAL A 50 10.56 -1.60 -16.20
CA VAL A 50 10.91 -1.49 -14.76
C VAL A 50 12.30 -0.89 -14.64
N ILE A 51 12.44 0.22 -13.90
CA ILE A 51 13.73 0.73 -13.43
C ILE A 51 14.25 -0.28 -12.37
N PRO A 52 15.53 -0.70 -12.39
CA PRO A 52 16.04 -1.72 -11.50
C PRO A 52 16.25 -1.16 -10.08
N GLN A 53 15.18 -1.11 -9.29
CA GLN A 53 15.26 -1.26 -7.83
C GLN A 53 15.21 -2.74 -7.54
N MET A 54 15.81 -3.19 -6.40
CA MET A 54 15.68 -4.60 -6.00
C MET A 54 14.21 -4.98 -6.03
N ASP A 55 13.83 -5.86 -6.96
CA ASP A 55 12.44 -6.27 -7.17
C ASP A 55 11.88 -6.81 -5.84
N GLU A 56 10.66 -6.42 -5.50
CA GLU A 56 9.97 -6.82 -4.27
C GLU A 56 9.85 -8.34 -4.14
N TYR A 57 9.91 -9.08 -5.25
CA TYR A 57 10.03 -10.53 -5.24
C TYR A 57 11.25 -10.99 -4.43
N TYR A 58 12.44 -10.42 -4.71
CA TYR A 58 13.66 -10.79 -3.99
C TYR A 58 13.61 -10.33 -2.52
N SER A 59 12.92 -9.23 -2.24
CA SER A 59 12.68 -8.76 -0.88
C SER A 59 11.81 -9.72 -0.06
N VAL A 60 10.90 -10.46 -0.70
CA VAL A 60 10.07 -11.47 -0.04
C VAL A 60 10.84 -12.75 0.19
N ILE A 61 11.54 -13.27 -0.84
CA ILE A 61 12.22 -14.56 -0.74
C ILE A 61 13.42 -14.55 0.19
N GLN A 62 13.99 -13.37 0.50
CA GLN A 62 15.11 -13.28 1.46
C GLN A 62 14.77 -13.83 2.86
N PHE A 63 13.48 -13.85 3.22
CA PHE A 63 13.02 -14.39 4.51
C PHE A 63 12.86 -15.91 4.49
N LEU A 64 12.94 -16.56 3.31
CA LEU A 64 12.80 -18.02 3.20
C LEU A 64 14.10 -18.73 3.60
N PRO A 65 14.02 -19.95 4.17
CA PRO A 65 15.19 -20.72 4.53
C PRO A 65 15.90 -21.32 3.30
N GLU A 66 17.17 -21.68 3.47
CA GLU A 66 17.89 -22.49 2.48
C GLU A 66 17.38 -23.97 2.50
N PRO A 67 17.41 -24.68 1.37
CA PRO A 67 17.92 -24.27 0.06
C PRO A 67 16.89 -23.49 -0.79
N LEU A 68 15.62 -23.38 -0.33
CA LEU A 68 14.53 -22.79 -1.10
C LEU A 68 14.82 -21.36 -1.55
N ARG A 69 15.42 -20.55 -0.67
CA ARG A 69 15.81 -19.17 -0.98
C ARG A 69 16.76 -19.10 -2.17
N THR A 70 17.82 -19.90 -2.17
CA THR A 70 18.80 -19.93 -3.26
C THR A 70 18.15 -20.35 -4.59
N GLU A 71 17.28 -21.34 -4.58
CA GLU A 71 16.59 -21.79 -5.76
C GLU A 71 15.63 -20.75 -6.34
N LEU A 72 14.84 -20.10 -5.48
CA LEU A 72 13.94 -19.00 -5.90
C LEU A 72 14.71 -17.76 -6.35
N LYS A 73 15.90 -17.52 -5.82
CA LYS A 73 16.76 -16.39 -6.20
C LYS A 73 17.29 -16.53 -7.65
N ALA A 74 17.28 -17.73 -8.20
CA ALA A 74 17.64 -17.97 -9.60
C ALA A 74 16.59 -17.49 -10.62
N MET A 75 15.44 -16.98 -10.17
CA MET A 75 14.43 -16.37 -11.03
C MET A 75 15.01 -15.19 -11.80
N PRO A 76 14.90 -15.15 -13.15
CA PRO A 76 15.32 -13.97 -13.91
C PRO A 76 14.54 -12.72 -13.53
N PRO A 77 15.17 -11.53 -13.48
CA PRO A 77 14.51 -10.28 -13.05
C PRO A 77 13.24 -9.94 -13.84
N GLU A 78 13.22 -10.20 -15.14
CA GLU A 78 12.06 -9.92 -16.00
C GLU A 78 10.85 -10.79 -15.62
N ARG A 79 11.10 -12.04 -15.19
CA ARG A 79 10.05 -12.94 -14.71
C ARG A 79 9.68 -12.63 -13.27
N ALA A 80 10.66 -12.38 -12.42
CA ALA A 80 10.45 -11.95 -11.04
C ALA A 80 9.51 -10.74 -10.98
N ALA A 81 9.70 -9.76 -11.87
CA ALA A 81 8.87 -8.58 -12.01
C ALA A 81 7.38 -8.87 -12.29
N CYS A 82 7.06 -10.02 -12.82
CA CYS A 82 5.67 -10.42 -13.13
C CYS A 82 5.02 -11.27 -12.03
N VAL A 83 5.78 -11.78 -11.06
CA VAL A 83 5.26 -12.66 -10.00
C VAL A 83 4.41 -11.83 -9.03
N GLN A 84 3.17 -12.22 -8.82
CA GLN A 84 2.22 -11.60 -7.89
C GLN A 84 2.16 -12.34 -6.56
N GLU A 85 2.26 -13.68 -6.60
CA GLU A 85 2.21 -14.53 -5.41
C GLU A 85 3.14 -15.73 -5.56
N ILE A 86 3.68 -16.19 -4.42
CA ILE A 86 4.43 -17.45 -4.29
C ILE A 86 3.63 -18.36 -3.37
N ARG A 87 3.23 -19.53 -3.88
CA ARG A 87 2.42 -20.49 -3.14
C ARG A 87 3.23 -21.72 -2.76
N LEU A 88 3.33 -21.95 -1.46
CA LEU A 88 4.01 -23.08 -0.86
C LEU A 88 2.95 -23.99 -0.22
N ARG A 89 2.85 -25.24 -0.67
CA ARG A 89 1.91 -26.23 -0.13
C ARG A 89 2.62 -27.52 0.22
N ALA A 90 2.26 -28.11 1.35
CA ALA A 90 2.83 -29.37 1.79
C ALA A 90 2.59 -30.48 0.74
N GLY A 91 3.66 -31.17 0.34
CA GLY A 91 3.60 -32.24 -0.66
C GLY A 91 3.47 -31.80 -2.12
N GLN A 92 3.51 -30.48 -2.39
CA GLN A 92 3.38 -29.96 -3.75
C GLN A 92 4.61 -29.14 -4.17
N ALA A 93 4.78 -29.01 -5.48
CA ALA A 93 5.78 -28.10 -6.04
C ALA A 93 5.39 -26.64 -5.79
N VAL A 94 6.40 -25.75 -5.71
CA VAL A 94 6.18 -24.29 -5.63
C VAL A 94 5.39 -23.83 -6.86
N GLN A 95 4.42 -22.97 -6.62
CA GLN A 95 3.59 -22.36 -7.67
C GLN A 95 3.68 -20.84 -7.55
N PHE A 96 3.61 -20.18 -8.70
CA PHE A 96 3.55 -18.73 -8.80
C PHE A 96 2.22 -18.26 -9.38
N THR A 97 1.77 -17.09 -8.99
CA THR A 97 0.68 -16.38 -9.68
C THR A 97 1.30 -15.28 -10.54
N VAL A 98 1.03 -15.33 -11.85
CA VAL A 98 1.48 -14.35 -12.85
C VAL A 98 0.29 -13.98 -13.72
N GLY A 99 -0.03 -12.69 -13.82
CA GLY A 99 -1.18 -12.21 -14.60
C GLY A 99 -2.53 -12.78 -14.13
N GLY A 100 -2.67 -13.09 -12.83
CA GLY A 100 -3.88 -13.69 -12.27
C GLY A 100 -4.01 -15.21 -12.48
N ALA A 101 -3.11 -15.83 -13.22
CA ALA A 101 -3.09 -17.30 -13.44
C ALA A 101 -1.95 -17.95 -12.66
N TRP A 102 -2.17 -19.17 -12.15
CA TRP A 102 -1.11 -19.92 -11.52
C TRP A 102 -0.18 -20.58 -12.57
N GLN A 103 1.11 -20.60 -12.28
CA GLN A 103 2.14 -21.23 -13.10
C GLN A 103 3.07 -22.09 -12.23
N PRO A 104 3.47 -23.28 -12.69
CA PRO A 104 4.41 -24.12 -11.96
C PRO A 104 5.83 -23.52 -12.01
N ALA A 105 6.63 -23.80 -10.99
CA ALA A 105 7.99 -23.26 -10.87
C ALA A 105 8.87 -23.57 -12.10
N GLN A 106 8.67 -24.72 -12.73
CA GLN A 106 9.45 -25.16 -13.91
C GLN A 106 9.31 -24.23 -15.12
N GLN A 107 8.21 -23.49 -15.23
CA GLN A 107 7.98 -22.55 -16.35
C GLN A 107 8.72 -21.20 -16.16
N LEU A 108 9.03 -20.85 -14.93
CA LEU A 108 9.58 -19.56 -14.58
C LEU A 108 11.06 -19.62 -14.16
N LEU A 109 11.46 -20.70 -13.50
CA LEU A 109 12.84 -20.93 -13.08
C LEU A 109 13.67 -21.58 -14.21
N PRO A 110 15.00 -21.34 -14.26
CA PRO A 110 15.89 -22.00 -15.20
C PRO A 110 15.79 -23.52 -15.10
N ALA A 111 15.92 -24.21 -16.22
CA ALA A 111 15.61 -25.63 -16.43
C ALA A 111 16.36 -26.66 -15.56
N ALA A 112 17.30 -26.25 -14.72
CA ALA A 112 18.08 -27.15 -13.90
C ALA A 112 17.40 -27.63 -12.62
N GLN A 113 16.25 -27.05 -12.26
CA GLN A 113 15.64 -27.35 -10.97
C GLN A 113 14.29 -28.00 -11.11
N THR A 114 14.38 -29.30 -11.09
CA THR A 114 13.25 -30.22 -10.94
C THR A 114 12.41 -29.86 -9.73
N ALA A 115 11.10 -29.87 -9.95
CA ALA A 115 10.03 -29.76 -8.96
C ALA A 115 10.49 -29.46 -7.52
N LEU A 116 10.56 -28.16 -7.18
CA LEU A 116 10.71 -27.67 -5.80
C LEU A 116 9.55 -28.16 -4.94
N ALA A 117 9.54 -29.43 -4.58
CA ALA A 117 8.50 -30.01 -3.75
C ALA A 117 8.69 -29.57 -2.28
N ILE A 118 7.67 -28.97 -1.71
CA ILE A 118 7.69 -28.46 -0.34
C ILE A 118 7.21 -29.56 0.62
N GLY A 119 8.16 -30.21 1.31
CA GLY A 119 7.79 -31.14 2.36
C GLY A 119 7.19 -30.44 3.61
N PRO A 120 6.41 -31.14 4.46
CA PRO A 120 5.82 -30.52 5.65
C PRO A 120 6.84 -29.88 6.61
N ARG A 121 8.04 -30.47 6.71
CA ARG A 121 9.14 -29.89 7.52
C ARG A 121 9.63 -28.58 6.93
N MET A 122 9.83 -28.52 5.60
CA MET A 122 10.26 -27.31 4.92
C MET A 122 9.21 -26.21 5.04
N LEU A 123 7.93 -26.52 4.93
CA LEU A 123 6.86 -25.56 5.09
C LEU A 123 6.84 -24.93 6.48
N ARG A 124 7.01 -25.74 7.54
CA ARG A 124 7.14 -25.23 8.90
C ARG A 124 8.39 -24.37 9.08
N SER A 125 9.53 -24.76 8.50
CA SER A 125 10.74 -23.93 8.50
C SER A 125 10.53 -22.59 7.78
N CYS A 126 9.78 -22.58 6.66
CA CYS A 126 9.41 -21.35 5.96
C CYS A 126 8.55 -20.45 6.86
N PHE A 127 7.55 -21.01 7.52
CA PHE A 127 6.71 -20.24 8.43
C PHE A 127 7.51 -19.61 9.59
N ALA A 128 8.35 -20.41 10.27
CA ALA A 128 9.19 -19.90 11.36
C ALA A 128 10.11 -18.78 10.88
N ALA A 129 10.81 -18.97 9.77
CA ALA A 129 11.71 -17.96 9.21
C ALA A 129 10.97 -16.68 8.79
N LEU A 130 9.78 -16.79 8.18
CA LEU A 130 8.94 -15.65 7.81
C LEU A 130 8.43 -14.88 9.04
N CYS A 131 8.13 -15.56 10.16
CA CYS A 131 7.80 -14.95 11.44
C CYS A 131 9.05 -14.50 12.22
N ARG A 132 10.27 -14.63 11.69
CA ARG A 132 11.53 -14.34 12.38
C ARG A 132 11.62 -15.05 13.72
N ASP A 133 11.23 -16.31 13.75
CA ASP A 133 11.18 -17.18 14.94
C ASP A 133 10.32 -16.64 16.12
N SER A 134 9.46 -15.65 15.86
CA SER A 134 8.57 -15.02 16.84
C SER A 134 7.13 -14.93 16.33
N ALA A 135 6.42 -16.05 16.31
CA ALA A 135 5.00 -16.08 15.91
C ALA A 135 4.12 -15.21 16.84
N TYR A 136 4.49 -15.04 18.11
CA TYR A 136 3.80 -14.17 19.06
C TYR A 136 3.70 -12.71 18.60
N ALA A 137 4.69 -12.21 17.86
CA ALA A 137 4.67 -10.84 17.34
C ALA A 137 3.56 -10.61 16.31
N TYR A 138 2.99 -11.69 15.78
CA TYR A 138 1.95 -11.68 14.73
C TYR A 138 0.64 -12.35 15.19
N GLU A 139 0.45 -12.57 16.51
CA GLU A 139 -0.68 -13.35 17.01
C GLU A 139 -2.04 -12.84 16.53
N ASP A 140 -2.27 -11.54 16.57
CA ASP A 140 -3.55 -10.95 16.18
C ASP A 140 -3.79 -11.00 14.65
N GLU A 141 -2.73 -10.88 13.85
CA GLU A 141 -2.80 -11.05 12.40
C GLU A 141 -3.01 -12.53 12.04
N LEU A 142 -2.32 -13.44 12.71
CA LEU A 142 -2.46 -14.90 12.51
C LEU A 142 -3.87 -15.41 12.84
N LYS A 143 -4.57 -14.82 13.82
CA LYS A 143 -5.99 -15.10 14.06
C LYS A 143 -6.88 -14.75 12.86
N GLN A 144 -6.42 -13.82 12.01
CA GLN A 144 -7.11 -13.44 10.76
C GLN A 144 -6.62 -14.25 9.53
N GLY A 145 -5.71 -15.21 9.74
CA GLY A 145 -5.19 -16.09 8.68
C GLY A 145 -4.07 -15.50 7.85
N TYR A 146 -3.45 -14.40 8.25
CA TYR A 146 -2.30 -13.81 7.55
C TYR A 146 -1.38 -13.05 8.52
N PHE A 147 -0.23 -12.63 8.05
CA PHE A 147 0.62 -11.62 8.67
C PHE A 147 1.38 -10.84 7.62
N THR A 148 1.92 -9.68 8.00
CA THR A 148 2.58 -8.76 7.07
C THR A 148 4.09 -8.73 7.32
N LEU A 149 4.87 -9.01 6.28
CA LEU A 149 6.33 -8.93 6.33
C LEU A 149 6.79 -7.46 6.35
N PRO A 150 8.00 -7.20 6.89
CA PRO A 150 8.68 -5.94 6.62
C PRO A 150 8.75 -5.74 5.11
N GLY A 151 8.17 -4.65 4.62
CA GLY A 151 8.05 -4.45 3.18
C GLY A 151 6.61 -4.48 2.66
N GLY A 152 5.62 -4.73 3.54
CA GLY A 152 4.20 -4.70 3.19
C GLY A 152 3.70 -5.93 2.44
N SER A 153 4.57 -6.90 2.15
CA SER A 153 4.17 -8.17 1.56
C SER A 153 3.40 -9.02 2.57
N ARG A 154 2.22 -9.50 2.19
CA ARG A 154 1.39 -10.32 3.07
C ARG A 154 1.66 -11.80 2.87
N VAL A 155 1.71 -12.53 3.97
CA VAL A 155 1.77 -13.99 4.00
C VAL A 155 0.45 -14.53 4.51
N GLY A 156 -0.35 -15.08 3.61
CA GLY A 156 -1.55 -15.85 3.98
C GLY A 156 -1.16 -17.22 4.52
N VAL A 157 -1.78 -17.64 5.59
CA VAL A 157 -1.54 -18.93 6.24
C VAL A 157 -2.81 -19.77 6.17
N ALA A 158 -2.67 -21.03 5.80
CA ALA A 158 -3.76 -22.00 5.88
C ALA A 158 -3.26 -23.29 6.54
N GLY A 159 -4.15 -23.93 7.30
CA GLY A 159 -3.83 -25.13 8.05
C GLY A 159 -4.95 -25.54 8.99
N VAL A 160 -4.59 -26.37 9.96
CA VAL A 160 -5.51 -26.81 11.00
C VAL A 160 -5.57 -25.78 12.10
N CYS A 161 -6.74 -25.20 12.34
CA CYS A 161 -6.94 -24.25 13.43
C CYS A 161 -7.06 -24.96 14.78
N GLY A 162 -6.42 -24.37 15.80
CA GLY A 162 -6.51 -24.80 17.19
C GLY A 162 -6.89 -23.62 18.10
N PRO A 163 -7.06 -23.85 19.41
CA PRO A 163 -7.45 -22.81 20.36
C PRO A 163 -6.49 -21.61 20.44
N ALA A 164 -5.18 -21.84 20.17
CA ALA A 164 -4.12 -20.83 20.21
C ALA A 164 -3.65 -20.35 18.82
N GLY A 165 -4.44 -20.59 17.77
CA GLY A 165 -4.05 -20.29 16.39
C GLY A 165 -3.92 -21.55 15.53
N PHE A 166 -2.94 -21.61 14.63
CA PHE A 166 -2.72 -22.78 13.76
C PHE A 166 -2.01 -23.92 14.52
N ALA A 167 -2.67 -25.08 14.66
CA ALA A 167 -2.08 -26.30 15.19
C ALA A 167 -1.13 -26.95 14.18
N ASP A 168 -1.43 -26.89 12.90
CA ASP A 168 -0.54 -27.30 11.80
C ASP A 168 -0.75 -26.41 10.58
N ILE A 169 0.28 -26.24 9.77
CA ILE A 169 0.27 -25.38 8.59
C ILE A 169 0.37 -26.25 7.34
N THR A 170 -0.59 -26.12 6.46
CA THR A 170 -0.66 -26.90 5.20
C THR A 170 -0.27 -26.08 3.98
N SER A 171 -0.40 -24.73 4.04
CA SER A 171 0.06 -23.87 2.96
C SER A 171 0.37 -22.45 3.41
N LEU A 172 1.26 -21.79 2.65
CA LEU A 172 1.60 -20.38 2.75
C LEU A 172 1.41 -19.72 1.38
N ASN A 173 0.84 -18.52 1.36
CA ASN A 173 0.71 -17.70 0.17
C ASN A 173 1.41 -16.36 0.39
N LEU A 174 2.60 -16.21 -0.19
CA LEU A 174 3.37 -14.98 -0.10
C LEU A 174 2.94 -14.04 -1.24
N ARG A 175 2.23 -12.97 -0.90
CA ARG A 175 1.83 -11.94 -1.86
C ARG A 175 2.92 -10.90 -1.98
N VAL A 176 3.44 -10.72 -3.20
CA VAL A 176 4.49 -9.74 -3.48
C VAL A 176 3.85 -8.36 -3.59
N ALA A 177 4.10 -7.50 -2.60
CA ALA A 177 3.59 -6.13 -2.58
C ALA A 177 4.40 -5.27 -3.55
N ARG A 178 3.93 -5.12 -4.77
CA ARG A 178 4.61 -4.30 -5.77
C ARG A 178 4.37 -2.82 -5.57
N GLN A 179 5.46 -2.08 -5.67
CA GLN A 179 5.43 -0.63 -5.66
C GLN A 179 5.61 -0.13 -7.09
N VAL A 180 4.56 0.43 -7.65
CA VAL A 180 4.63 1.11 -8.93
C VAL A 180 4.65 2.61 -8.63
N PRO A 181 5.81 3.30 -8.78
CA PRO A 181 5.84 4.74 -8.59
C PRO A 181 4.95 5.40 -9.64
N CYS A 182 4.05 6.27 -9.18
CA CYS A 182 3.23 7.04 -10.08
C CYS A 182 3.78 8.47 -10.20
N VAL A 183 3.78 9.00 -11.41
CA VAL A 183 4.20 10.37 -11.64
C VAL A 183 3.14 11.32 -11.09
N LEU A 184 3.51 12.15 -10.12
CA LEU A 184 2.59 13.12 -9.54
C LEU A 184 2.35 14.27 -10.52
N PRO A 185 1.08 14.70 -10.71
CA PRO A 185 0.73 15.82 -11.54
C PRO A 185 1.42 17.12 -11.10
N PRO A 186 1.77 18.02 -12.04
CA PRO A 186 2.44 19.28 -11.69
C PRO A 186 1.63 20.16 -10.69
N GLN A 187 0.31 20.17 -10.80
CA GLN A 187 -0.56 20.90 -9.87
C GLN A 187 -0.43 20.36 -8.45
N LEU A 188 -0.44 19.03 -8.31
CA LEU A 188 -0.30 18.37 -7.01
C LEU A 188 1.06 18.67 -6.37
N ARG A 189 2.14 18.64 -7.17
CA ARG A 189 3.47 19.01 -6.67
C ARG A 189 3.49 20.44 -6.16
N ARG A 190 2.89 21.39 -6.89
CA ARG A 190 2.80 22.80 -6.46
C ARG A 190 2.05 22.95 -5.12
N THR A 191 0.96 22.19 -4.91
CA THR A 191 0.23 22.22 -3.63
C THR A 191 1.09 21.67 -2.50
N LEU A 192 1.81 20.57 -2.73
CA LEU A 192 2.73 19.98 -1.76
C LEU A 192 3.93 20.90 -1.46
N ASP A 193 4.42 21.62 -2.47
CA ASP A 193 5.52 22.58 -2.30
C ASP A 193 5.08 23.84 -1.54
N ALA A 194 3.88 24.31 -1.80
CA ALA A 194 3.34 25.49 -1.14
C ALA A 194 2.79 25.21 0.27
N LEU A 195 2.46 23.96 0.62
CA LEU A 195 1.78 23.57 1.86
C LEU A 195 0.52 24.40 2.15
N ASN A 196 -0.18 24.82 1.10
CA ASN A 196 -1.33 25.72 1.18
C ASN A 196 -2.68 25.01 1.15
N GLY A 197 -2.70 23.70 1.29
CA GLY A 197 -3.92 22.89 1.36
C GLY A 197 -3.63 21.41 1.47
N GLY A 198 -4.53 20.66 2.08
CA GLY A 198 -4.45 19.21 2.18
C GLY A 198 -4.86 18.51 0.88
N ILE A 199 -4.54 17.23 0.79
CA ILE A 199 -4.84 16.39 -0.37
C ILE A 199 -5.69 15.21 0.07
N LEU A 200 -6.88 15.07 -0.51
CA LEU A 200 -7.75 13.93 -0.29
C LEU A 200 -7.77 13.01 -1.52
N VAL A 201 -7.25 11.81 -1.35
CA VAL A 201 -7.24 10.75 -2.37
C VAL A 201 -8.48 9.88 -2.22
N VAL A 202 -9.35 9.90 -3.21
CA VAL A 202 -10.65 9.20 -3.17
C VAL A 202 -10.68 8.08 -4.20
N GLY A 203 -11.24 6.94 -3.86
CA GLY A 203 -11.41 5.84 -4.82
C GLY A 203 -11.92 4.55 -4.18
N THR A 204 -12.34 3.62 -5.02
CA THR A 204 -12.79 2.28 -4.62
C THR A 204 -11.63 1.41 -4.07
N PRO A 205 -11.91 0.26 -3.44
CA PRO A 205 -10.90 -0.74 -3.14
C PRO A 205 -10.09 -1.11 -4.40
N GLY A 206 -8.77 -1.22 -4.27
CA GLY A 206 -7.89 -1.61 -5.39
C GLY A 206 -7.66 -0.53 -6.45
N SER A 207 -8.22 0.69 -6.33
CA SER A 207 -8.02 1.79 -7.28
C SER A 207 -6.61 2.39 -7.28
N GLY A 208 -5.71 1.93 -6.39
CA GLY A 208 -4.33 2.41 -6.32
C GLY A 208 -4.08 3.56 -5.34
N LYS A 209 -5.03 3.88 -4.44
CA LYS A 209 -4.89 4.96 -3.43
C LYS A 209 -3.59 4.85 -2.62
N THR A 210 -3.34 3.67 -2.05
CA THR A 210 -2.13 3.41 -1.27
C THR A 210 -0.85 3.58 -2.11
N THR A 211 -0.86 3.14 -3.37
CA THR A 211 0.26 3.35 -4.32
C THR A 211 0.48 4.84 -4.60
N PHE A 212 -0.61 5.60 -4.74
CA PHE A 212 -0.54 7.04 -4.97
C PHE A 212 -0.02 7.78 -3.74
N LEU A 213 -0.49 7.43 -2.52
CA LEU A 213 0.03 7.97 -1.27
C LEU A 213 1.52 7.70 -1.11
N ARG A 214 2.00 6.50 -1.45
CA ARG A 214 3.44 6.19 -1.45
C ARG A 214 4.23 7.11 -2.38
N SER A 215 3.69 7.41 -3.56
CA SER A 215 4.35 8.35 -4.49
C SER A 215 4.41 9.77 -3.92
N ILE A 216 3.38 10.20 -3.18
CA ILE A 216 3.40 11.48 -2.45
C ILE A 216 4.45 11.44 -1.33
N ILE A 217 4.53 10.36 -0.57
CA ILE A 217 5.54 10.17 0.49
C ILE A 217 6.96 10.32 -0.09
N CYS A 218 7.26 9.63 -1.19
CA CYS A 218 8.55 9.76 -1.87
C CYS A 218 8.81 11.18 -2.36
N TYR A 219 7.77 11.89 -2.82
CA TYR A 219 7.90 13.28 -3.24
C TYR A 219 8.19 14.21 -2.05
N LEU A 220 7.49 14.06 -0.92
CA LEU A 220 7.72 14.85 0.29
C LEU A 220 9.15 14.68 0.82
N ASP A 221 9.68 13.47 0.79
CA ASP A 221 11.07 13.17 1.14
C ASP A 221 12.05 13.89 0.19
N THR A 222 11.85 13.76 -1.11
CA THR A 222 12.68 14.46 -2.11
C THR A 222 12.61 15.98 -1.95
N ALA A 223 11.45 16.53 -1.60
CA ALA A 223 11.23 17.94 -1.30
C ALA A 223 11.72 18.35 0.10
N ARG A 224 12.33 17.42 0.86
CA ARG A 224 12.88 17.64 2.22
C ARG A 224 11.86 18.21 3.20
N ARG A 225 10.62 17.73 3.15
CA ARG A 225 9.57 18.13 4.08
C ARG A 225 9.69 17.37 5.39
N ILE A 226 9.32 18.03 6.50
CA ILE A 226 9.19 17.36 7.79
C ILE A 226 7.79 16.77 7.84
N PHE A 227 7.69 15.44 7.83
CA PHE A 227 6.39 14.80 7.79
C PHE A 227 6.34 13.49 8.58
N CYS A 228 5.12 13.16 9.03
CA CYS A 228 4.83 11.91 9.70
C CYS A 228 3.89 11.05 8.87
N VAL A 229 3.99 9.75 9.02
CA VAL A 229 3.12 8.77 8.37
C VAL A 229 2.37 7.98 9.45
N ALA A 230 1.05 8.09 9.46
CA ALA A 230 0.16 7.27 10.29
C ALA A 230 -0.26 6.03 9.49
N ASP A 231 0.53 4.97 9.60
CA ASP A 231 0.43 3.73 8.84
C ASP A 231 -0.05 2.57 9.74
N GLU A 232 -1.32 2.61 10.14
CA GLU A 232 -1.90 1.65 11.09
C GLU A 232 -1.63 0.19 10.70
N ARG A 233 -1.65 -0.12 9.40
CA ARG A 233 -1.48 -1.48 8.86
C ARG A 233 -0.06 -1.80 8.37
N GLY A 234 0.86 -0.83 8.36
CA GLY A 234 2.20 -0.99 7.79
C GLY A 234 2.19 -1.20 6.27
N GLU A 235 1.22 -0.59 5.58
CA GLU A 235 1.04 -0.74 4.12
C GLU A 235 1.59 0.45 3.33
N LEU A 236 1.78 1.61 3.93
CA LEU A 236 2.28 2.80 3.24
C LEU A 236 3.79 2.77 3.04
N LEU A 237 4.54 2.39 4.06
CA LEU A 237 5.99 2.31 4.00
C LEU A 237 6.45 0.87 4.15
N THR A 238 7.10 0.37 3.13
CA THR A 238 7.67 -0.98 3.13
C THR A 238 9.09 -0.95 3.66
N ALA A 239 9.51 -1.99 4.38
CA ALA A 239 10.90 -2.10 4.87
C ALA A 239 11.88 -2.10 3.68
N GLY A 240 12.89 -1.24 3.77
CA GLY A 240 13.88 -1.05 2.70
C GLY A 240 13.74 0.28 1.95
N HIS A 241 12.64 1.03 2.14
CA HIS A 241 12.62 2.42 1.73
C HIS A 241 13.35 3.30 2.74
N THR A 242 14.40 3.95 2.30
CA THR A 242 15.08 5.01 3.05
C THR A 242 14.33 6.33 2.84
N VAL A 243 13.17 6.47 3.47
CA VAL A 243 12.41 7.73 3.49
C VAL A 243 12.67 8.41 4.82
N HIS A 244 13.03 9.69 4.80
CA HIS A 244 13.32 10.47 6.00
C HIS A 244 12.01 11.02 6.58
N CYS A 245 11.29 10.18 7.33
CA CYS A 245 10.05 10.57 8.01
C CYS A 245 9.84 9.78 9.30
N ASP A 246 8.96 10.28 10.15
CA ASP A 246 8.54 9.59 11.37
C ASP A 246 7.31 8.73 11.09
N VAL A 247 7.37 7.44 11.42
CA VAL A 247 6.34 6.46 11.09
C VAL A 247 5.70 5.88 12.35
N TYR A 248 4.39 5.91 12.39
CA TYR A 248 3.59 5.27 13.44
C TYR A 248 2.85 4.08 12.85
N THR A 249 3.15 2.88 13.35
CA THR A 249 2.50 1.62 12.96
C THR A 249 1.89 0.92 14.15
N ARG A 250 0.91 0.05 13.91
CA ARG A 250 0.25 -0.76 14.96
C ARG A 250 -0.44 0.07 16.05
N CYS A 251 -0.80 1.28 15.77
CA CYS A 251 -1.67 2.13 16.58
C CYS A 251 -2.74 2.75 15.69
N THR A 252 -3.84 3.21 16.27
CA THR A 252 -4.89 3.85 15.48
C THR A 252 -4.39 5.16 14.86
N LYS A 253 -4.94 5.54 13.72
CA LYS A 253 -4.59 6.81 13.04
C LYS A 253 -4.76 8.02 13.96
N ALA A 254 -5.86 8.06 14.72
CA ALA A 254 -6.10 9.11 15.69
C ALA A 254 -4.99 9.21 16.74
N GLN A 255 -4.53 8.08 17.28
CA GLN A 255 -3.38 8.05 18.21
C GLN A 255 -2.10 8.50 17.56
N ALA A 256 -1.80 8.01 16.35
CA ALA A 256 -0.61 8.39 15.59
C ALA A 256 -0.57 9.90 15.33
N ILE A 257 -1.68 10.50 14.86
CA ILE A 257 -1.80 11.93 14.62
C ILE A 257 -1.56 12.71 15.91
N GLN A 258 -2.19 12.33 17.02
CA GLN A 258 -2.00 13.01 18.31
C GLN A 258 -0.55 12.95 18.82
N MET A 259 0.12 11.80 18.67
CA MET A 259 1.53 11.66 19.03
C MET A 259 2.42 12.52 18.14
N ALA A 260 2.17 12.52 16.83
CA ALA A 260 2.91 13.35 15.88
C ALA A 260 2.81 14.84 16.23
N LEU A 261 1.60 15.33 16.49
CA LEU A 261 1.35 16.74 16.85
C LEU A 261 2.05 17.15 18.15
N ARG A 262 2.13 16.26 19.14
CA ARG A 262 2.75 16.54 20.43
C ARG A 262 4.28 16.53 20.40
N CYS A 263 4.87 15.69 19.57
CA CYS A 263 6.28 15.32 19.71
C CYS A 263 7.16 15.61 18.48
N MET A 264 6.58 15.63 17.27
CA MET A 264 7.38 15.63 16.03
C MET A 264 7.31 16.93 15.24
N ASN A 265 6.39 17.84 15.58
CA ASN A 265 6.19 19.12 14.89
C ASN A 265 6.15 18.99 13.34
N PRO A 266 5.31 18.11 12.78
CA PRO A 266 5.29 17.85 11.35
C PRO A 266 4.67 19.01 10.57
N GLN A 267 5.17 19.25 9.35
CA GLN A 267 4.52 20.12 8.37
C GLN A 267 3.36 19.40 7.69
N VAL A 268 3.53 18.09 7.48
CA VAL A 268 2.56 17.25 6.79
C VAL A 268 2.33 15.94 7.58
N ILE A 269 1.07 15.49 7.66
CA ILE A 269 0.74 14.15 8.14
C ILE A 269 0.08 13.38 6.98
N VAL A 270 0.65 12.23 6.65
CA VAL A 270 0.11 11.30 5.63
C VAL A 270 -0.60 10.16 6.34
N CYS A 271 -1.84 9.86 5.97
CA CYS A 271 -2.62 8.76 6.53
C CYS A 271 -3.50 8.06 5.48
N ASP A 272 -3.62 6.74 5.58
CA ASP A 272 -4.49 5.95 4.71
C ASP A 272 -5.86 5.73 5.37
N GLU A 273 -6.91 5.67 4.55
CA GLU A 273 -8.27 5.27 4.92
C GLU A 273 -8.86 5.98 6.17
N LEU A 274 -8.96 7.31 6.14
CA LEU A 274 -9.70 8.04 7.17
C LEU A 274 -11.19 7.66 7.16
N GLY A 275 -11.76 7.30 8.30
CA GLY A 275 -13.13 6.85 8.33
C GLY A 275 -13.83 6.86 9.69
N THR A 276 -13.11 6.97 10.79
CA THR A 276 -13.70 6.96 12.13
C THR A 276 -13.92 8.37 12.67
N GLN A 277 -14.82 8.52 13.64
CA GLN A 277 -15.05 9.81 14.32
C GLN A 277 -13.79 10.28 15.06
N ALA A 278 -12.99 9.37 15.59
CA ALA A 278 -11.73 9.66 16.24
C ALA A 278 -10.69 10.22 15.26
N ASP A 279 -10.62 9.68 14.03
CA ASP A 279 -9.75 10.19 12.98
C ASP A 279 -10.12 11.65 12.63
N LEU A 280 -11.42 11.95 12.51
CA LEU A 280 -11.89 13.29 12.21
C LEU A 280 -11.48 14.31 13.28
N GLN A 281 -11.64 13.96 14.54
CA GLN A 281 -11.24 14.80 15.66
C GLN A 281 -9.73 15.05 15.70
N ALA A 282 -8.94 14.02 15.38
CA ALA A 282 -7.48 14.14 15.31
C ALA A 282 -7.03 15.04 14.14
N VAL A 283 -7.68 14.91 12.97
CA VAL A 283 -7.43 15.79 11.81
C VAL A 283 -7.80 17.23 12.16
N GLU A 284 -8.95 17.48 12.78
CA GLU A 284 -9.40 18.80 13.21
C GLU A 284 -8.38 19.47 14.17
N ALA A 285 -7.88 18.70 15.13
CA ALA A 285 -6.83 19.19 16.05
C ALA A 285 -5.53 19.53 15.30
N GLY A 286 -5.12 18.73 14.32
CA GLY A 286 -3.93 19.00 13.51
C GLY A 286 -4.07 20.22 12.62
N LEU A 287 -5.25 20.45 12.03
CA LEU A 287 -5.53 21.67 11.27
C LEU A 287 -5.41 22.93 12.14
N ALA A 288 -5.95 22.88 13.37
CA ALA A 288 -5.81 23.97 14.31
C ALA A 288 -4.33 24.27 14.68
N CYS A 289 -3.44 23.28 14.51
CA CYS A 289 -1.99 23.44 14.66
C CYS A 289 -1.27 23.86 13.36
N GLY A 290 -1.99 24.08 12.26
CA GLY A 290 -1.41 24.47 10.97
C GLY A 290 -0.77 23.33 10.18
N VAL A 291 -1.06 22.08 10.52
CA VAL A 291 -0.53 20.89 9.82
C VAL A 291 -1.34 20.59 8.57
N VAL A 292 -0.65 20.31 7.48
CA VAL A 292 -1.27 19.86 6.21
C VAL A 292 -1.52 18.36 6.25
N PHE A 293 -2.69 17.92 5.78
CA PHE A 293 -3.03 16.50 5.71
C PHE A 293 -3.03 15.98 4.28
N VAL A 294 -2.42 14.83 4.09
CA VAL A 294 -2.53 14.01 2.88
C VAL A 294 -3.20 12.70 3.29
N ALA A 295 -4.41 12.47 2.83
CA ALA A 295 -5.19 11.33 3.30
C ALA A 295 -5.91 10.60 2.18
N SER A 296 -6.32 9.35 2.43
CA SER A 296 -7.24 8.65 1.55
C SER A 296 -8.57 8.32 2.21
N VAL A 297 -9.60 8.17 1.38
CA VAL A 297 -10.92 7.69 1.79
C VAL A 297 -11.49 6.72 0.77
N HIS A 298 -12.32 5.83 1.27
CA HIS A 298 -13.06 4.88 0.45
C HIS A 298 -14.36 5.50 -0.05
N CYS A 299 -14.44 5.80 -1.36
CA CYS A 299 -15.67 6.28 -1.97
C CYS A 299 -15.69 6.00 -3.49
N ASP A 300 -16.83 5.71 -4.04
CA ASP A 300 -17.02 5.33 -5.44
C ASP A 300 -17.32 6.55 -6.31
N THR A 301 -18.02 7.54 -5.74
CA THR A 301 -18.47 8.75 -6.45
C THR A 301 -18.36 9.98 -5.57
N LEU A 302 -18.34 11.15 -6.19
CA LEU A 302 -18.35 12.44 -5.48
C LEU A 302 -19.64 12.67 -4.70
N GLU A 303 -20.76 12.20 -5.25
CA GLU A 303 -22.05 12.27 -4.56
C GLU A 303 -22.02 11.45 -3.27
N ALA A 304 -21.43 10.24 -3.33
CA ALA A 304 -21.27 9.40 -2.16
C ALA A 304 -20.31 10.01 -1.12
N LEU A 305 -19.27 10.71 -1.58
CA LEU A 305 -18.33 11.43 -0.70
C LEU A 305 -19.07 12.51 0.14
N ASN A 306 -19.96 13.26 -0.49
CA ASN A 306 -20.76 14.30 0.18
C ASN A 306 -21.87 13.74 1.07
N ARG A 307 -22.39 12.53 0.76
CA ARG A 307 -23.50 11.92 1.52
C ARG A 307 -23.05 11.19 2.78
N LYS A 308 -21.85 10.65 2.79
CA LYS A 308 -21.32 9.94 3.98
C LYS A 308 -20.93 10.96 5.07
N PRO A 309 -21.51 10.90 6.28
CA PRO A 309 -21.27 11.90 7.32
C PRO A 309 -19.78 12.14 7.65
N PRO A 310 -18.92 11.09 7.76
CA PRO A 310 -17.50 11.32 8.04
C PRO A 310 -16.79 12.11 6.94
N THR A 311 -17.01 11.75 5.67
CA THR A 311 -16.35 12.41 4.54
C THR A 311 -16.90 13.82 4.30
N ALA A 312 -18.20 14.04 4.44
CA ALA A 312 -18.81 15.37 4.38
C ALA A 312 -18.24 16.31 5.45
N ARG A 313 -18.00 15.80 6.66
CA ARG A 313 -17.35 16.58 7.73
C ARG A 313 -15.90 16.91 7.42
N LEU A 314 -15.11 15.97 6.90
CA LEU A 314 -13.74 16.24 6.44
C LEU A 314 -13.68 17.37 5.40
N LEU A 315 -14.62 17.36 4.45
CA LEU A 315 -14.71 18.41 3.44
C LEU A 315 -15.11 19.76 4.04
N ALA A 316 -16.06 19.75 4.98
CA ALA A 316 -16.53 20.97 5.64
C ALA A 316 -15.47 21.63 6.57
N MET A 317 -14.48 20.88 7.04
CA MET A 317 -13.39 21.41 7.88
C MET A 317 -12.40 22.29 7.13
N GLY A 318 -12.42 22.34 5.79
CA GLY A 318 -11.39 23.03 5.01
C GLY A 318 -10.01 22.34 5.08
N ALA A 319 -9.97 21.09 5.53
CA ALA A 319 -8.73 20.29 5.63
C ALA A 319 -8.07 20.04 4.29
N PHE A 320 -8.87 20.03 3.22
CA PHE A 320 -8.50 19.62 1.88
C PHE A 320 -8.99 20.69 0.89
N GLU A 321 -8.24 21.76 0.76
CA GLU A 321 -8.56 22.88 -0.14
C GLU A 321 -8.05 22.69 -1.59
#